data_bae943769bca5ffd6a9c234136c44ca0
#
_entry.id   bae943769bca5ffd6a9c234136c44ca0
#
_cell.length_a   1.000
_cell.length_b   1.000
_cell.length_c   1.000
_cell.angle_alpha   90.00
_cell.angle_beta   90.00
_cell.angle_gamma   90.00
#
_symmetry.space_group_name_H-M   'P 1'
#
loop_
_entity.id
_entity.type
_entity.pdbx_description
1 polymer ?
#
loop_
_entity_poly.entity_id
_entity_poly.type
_entity_poly.pdbx_seq_one_letter_code
_entity_poly.pdbx_strand_id
1 'polypeptide(L)'
;MLQPKRTKFRKAHKGRIHGTAKGGTTLNFGSHGLKAVAPERITARQIEAARRAITRHMKRAGRVWIRIFPDVPVSKKPAEVRMGSGKGSPELWVARVHPGRIMFELDGVNDQTAREALALGAAKLPIKTRVVVRQA
;
A
#
# COMPACT_ATOMS: atom_id res chain seq x y z
N MET A 1 -2.42 -10.23 8.39
CA MET A 1 -2.36 -9.16 7.39
C MET A 1 -3.33 -8.06 7.76
N LEU A 2 -3.10 -6.87 7.23
CA LEU A 2 -3.94 -5.72 7.51
C LEU A 2 -5.34 -5.90 6.94
N GLN A 3 -6.34 -5.63 7.76
CA GLN A 3 -7.75 -5.59 7.36
C GLN A 3 -8.55 -4.87 8.43
N PRO A 4 -9.70 -4.27 8.09
CA PRO A 4 -10.54 -3.62 9.09
C PRO A 4 -11.10 -4.63 10.09
N LYS A 5 -11.18 -4.24 11.36
CA LYS A 5 -11.83 -5.06 12.38
C LYS A 5 -13.34 -5.11 12.19
N ARG A 6 -13.92 -3.98 11.80
CA ARG A 6 -15.36 -3.85 11.54
C ARG A 6 -15.57 -3.01 10.30
N THR A 7 -16.61 -3.35 9.55
CA THR A 7 -16.99 -2.57 8.37
C THR A 7 -18.48 -2.28 8.44
N LYS A 8 -18.87 -1.10 7.96
CA LYS A 8 -20.26 -0.72 7.83
C LYS A 8 -20.94 -1.58 6.77
N PHE A 9 -20.22 -1.85 5.67
CA PHE A 9 -20.68 -2.73 4.60
C PHE A 9 -19.60 -3.79 4.35
N ARG A 10 -20.04 -5.04 4.23
CA ARG A 10 -19.16 -6.17 3.98
C ARG A 10 -18.60 -6.16 2.55
N LYS A 11 -19.37 -5.62 1.63
CA LYS A 11 -19.00 -5.54 0.21
C LYS A 11 -19.05 -4.10 -0.25
N ALA A 12 -18.24 -3.75 -1.23
CA ALA A 12 -18.18 -2.40 -1.78
C ALA A 12 -18.16 -2.46 -3.30
N HIS A 13 -18.59 -1.37 -3.92
CA HIS A 13 -18.49 -1.23 -5.36
C HIS A 13 -17.01 -1.04 -5.75
N LYS A 14 -16.64 -1.60 -6.91
CA LYS A 14 -15.27 -1.54 -7.39
C LYS A 14 -14.78 -0.11 -7.60
N GLY A 15 -15.57 0.70 -8.28
CA GLY A 15 -15.24 2.10 -8.53
C GLY A 15 -13.98 2.30 -9.35
N ARG A 16 -13.67 3.55 -9.65
CA ARG A 16 -12.42 3.95 -10.31
C ARG A 16 -11.68 4.91 -9.40
N ILE A 17 -10.35 4.87 -9.48
CA ILE A 17 -9.50 5.79 -8.73
C ILE A 17 -9.24 7.02 -9.57
N HIS A 18 -9.76 8.16 -9.14
CA HIS A 18 -9.66 9.43 -9.87
C HIS A 18 -8.84 10.46 -9.11
N GLY A 19 -8.17 11.31 -9.86
CA GLY A 19 -7.49 12.48 -9.32
C GLY A 19 -6.22 12.14 -8.57
N THR A 20 -5.66 13.16 -7.94
CA THR A 20 -4.43 13.04 -7.14
C THR A 20 -4.76 13.02 -5.66
N ALA A 21 -3.84 12.51 -4.85
CA ALA A 21 -4.02 12.48 -3.41
C ALA A 21 -4.11 13.90 -2.84
N LYS A 22 -5.08 14.12 -1.96
CA LYS A 22 -5.27 15.41 -1.27
C LYS A 22 -4.63 15.41 0.12
N GLY A 23 -4.33 14.23 0.66
CA GLY A 23 -3.65 14.08 1.94
C GLY A 23 -2.62 12.99 1.89
N GLY A 24 -1.76 12.92 2.88
CA GLY A 24 -0.72 11.92 2.93
C GLY A 24 0.32 12.07 1.81
N THR A 25 0.58 13.30 1.38
CA THR A 25 1.48 13.59 0.26
C THR A 25 2.87 14.01 0.72
N THR A 26 3.07 14.20 2.01
CA THR A 26 4.35 14.62 2.59
C THR A 26 4.78 13.65 3.66
N LEU A 27 6.10 13.62 3.92
CA LEU A 27 6.65 12.81 4.99
C LEU A 27 6.31 13.45 6.34
N ASN A 28 5.74 12.65 7.24
CA ASN A 28 5.39 13.12 8.59
C ASN A 28 6.19 12.45 9.70
N PHE A 29 6.62 11.22 9.49
CA PHE A 29 7.24 10.40 10.53
C PHE A 29 8.71 10.11 10.26
N GLY A 30 9.06 9.81 9.02
CA GLY A 30 10.39 9.35 8.67
C GLY A 30 11.20 10.35 7.86
N SER A 31 12.43 9.96 7.55
CA SER A 31 13.35 10.75 6.72
C SER A 31 13.20 10.42 5.24
N HIS A 32 12.75 9.23 4.93
CA HIS A 32 12.57 8.73 3.56
C HIS A 32 11.20 8.11 3.42
N GLY A 33 10.67 8.15 2.21
CA GLY A 33 9.37 7.55 1.94
C GLY A 33 9.24 7.07 0.51
N LEU A 34 8.23 6.24 0.29
CA LEU A 34 7.87 5.71 -1.02
C LEU A 34 6.55 6.33 -1.44
N LYS A 35 6.59 7.11 -2.50
CA LYS A 35 5.42 7.86 -3.01
C LYS A 35 4.88 7.18 -4.26
N ALA A 36 3.55 7.05 -4.34
CA ALA A 36 2.89 6.54 -5.53
C ALA A 36 2.94 7.57 -6.66
N VAL A 37 3.21 7.11 -7.87
CA VAL A 37 3.24 7.96 -9.07
C VAL A 37 2.04 7.70 -9.97
N ALA A 38 1.35 6.58 -9.78
CA ALA A 38 0.19 6.19 -10.56
C ALA A 38 -0.93 5.71 -9.63
N PRO A 39 -2.20 5.72 -10.10
CA PRO A 39 -3.28 5.17 -9.29
C PRO A 39 -3.31 3.65 -9.36
N GLU A 40 -3.60 3.00 -8.26
CA GLU A 40 -3.73 1.54 -8.22
C GLU A 40 -4.42 1.08 -6.95
N ARG A 41 -4.93 -0.15 -6.99
CA ARG A 41 -5.40 -0.86 -5.82
C ARG A 41 -4.29 -1.78 -5.33
N ILE A 42 -3.90 -1.61 -4.07
CA ILE A 42 -2.82 -2.39 -3.48
C ILE A 42 -3.42 -3.32 -2.44
N THR A 43 -3.14 -4.62 -2.58
CA THR A 43 -3.70 -5.62 -1.68
C THR A 43 -2.96 -5.65 -0.34
N ALA A 44 -3.63 -6.15 0.70
CA ALA A 44 -3.01 -6.34 2.00
C ALA A 44 -1.76 -7.21 1.90
N ARG A 45 -1.76 -8.22 1.02
CA ARG A 45 -0.60 -9.09 0.82
C ARG A 45 0.57 -8.35 0.20
N GLN A 46 0.30 -7.46 -0.75
CA GLN A 46 1.35 -6.64 -1.37
C GLN A 46 1.96 -5.68 -0.36
N ILE A 47 1.13 -5.06 0.48
CA ILE A 47 1.59 -4.18 1.55
C ILE A 47 2.50 -4.94 2.50
N GLU A 48 2.09 -6.13 2.92
CA GLU A 48 2.89 -6.96 3.84
C GLU A 48 4.20 -7.41 3.20
N ALA A 49 4.17 -7.81 1.92
CA ALA A 49 5.37 -8.21 1.20
C ALA A 49 6.37 -7.05 1.10
N ALA A 50 5.89 -5.85 0.79
CA ALA A 50 6.73 -4.66 0.72
C ALA A 50 7.33 -4.33 2.08
N ARG A 51 6.52 -4.37 3.14
CA ARG A 51 6.99 -4.11 4.50
C ARG A 51 8.11 -5.07 4.90
N ARG A 52 7.92 -6.36 4.62
CA ARG A 52 8.92 -7.39 4.94
C ARG A 52 10.22 -7.18 4.17
N ALA A 53 10.12 -6.82 2.89
CA ALA A 53 11.31 -6.57 2.07
C ALA A 53 12.10 -5.37 2.61
N ILE A 54 11.41 -4.29 2.97
CA ILE A 54 12.03 -3.10 3.54
C ILE A 54 12.71 -3.43 4.87
N THR A 55 11.99 -4.07 5.78
CA THR A 55 12.49 -4.40 7.10
C THR A 55 13.69 -5.34 7.03
N ARG A 56 13.63 -6.34 6.13
CA ARG A 56 14.72 -7.30 5.97
C ARG A 56 16.00 -6.61 5.50
N HIS A 57 15.90 -5.70 4.56
CA HIS A 57 17.08 -4.98 4.06
C HIS A 57 17.68 -4.08 5.14
N MET A 58 16.84 -3.48 5.98
CA MET A 58 17.31 -2.64 7.08
C MET A 58 17.89 -3.45 8.25
N LYS A 59 17.80 -4.76 8.21
CA LYS A 59 18.29 -5.67 9.27
C LYS A 59 17.72 -5.33 10.64
N ARG A 60 16.45 -4.92 10.68
CA ARG A 60 15.74 -4.49 11.88
C ARG A 60 16.27 -3.22 12.52
N ALA A 61 17.20 -2.53 11.85
CA ALA A 61 17.63 -1.19 12.27
C ALA A 61 16.55 -0.18 11.84
N GLY A 62 16.36 0.85 12.64
CA GLY A 62 15.43 1.91 12.31
C GLY A 62 13.97 1.49 12.45
N ARG A 63 13.09 2.26 11.81
CA ARG A 63 11.65 2.11 11.95
C ARG A 63 10.97 2.30 10.60
N VAL A 64 9.88 1.55 10.39
CA VAL A 64 9.07 1.62 9.17
C VAL A 64 7.63 1.95 9.55
N TRP A 65 7.01 2.89 8.83
CA TRP A 65 5.59 3.22 8.98
C TRP A 65 4.86 2.89 7.69
N ILE A 66 3.73 2.20 7.81
CA ILE A 66 2.81 1.95 6.69
C ILE A 66 1.78 3.07 6.71
N ARG A 67 1.73 3.88 5.63
CA ARG A 67 0.86 5.05 5.56
C ARG A 67 -0.44 4.80 4.79
N ILE A 68 -0.66 3.60 4.32
CA ILE A 68 -1.89 3.20 3.63
C ILE A 68 -2.51 2.02 4.36
N PHE A 69 -3.83 1.91 4.26
CA PHE A 69 -4.55 0.80 4.91
C PHE A 69 -5.53 0.17 3.93
N PRO A 70 -5.57 -1.16 3.83
CA PRO A 70 -6.47 -1.85 2.91
C PRO A 70 -7.87 -1.98 3.52
N ASP A 71 -8.69 -0.97 3.32
CA ASP A 71 -10.02 -0.89 3.90
C ASP A 71 -11.16 -1.19 2.92
N VAL A 72 -10.84 -1.46 1.65
CA VAL A 72 -11.83 -1.73 0.62
C VAL A 72 -11.89 -3.23 0.34
N PRO A 73 -13.05 -3.88 0.54
CA PRO A 73 -13.18 -5.30 0.24
C PRO A 73 -13.34 -5.53 -1.27
N VAL A 74 -12.67 -6.56 -1.77
CA VAL A 74 -12.80 -7.00 -3.16
C VAL A 74 -13.37 -8.41 -3.18
N SER A 75 -14.46 -8.58 -3.90
CA SER A 75 -15.12 -9.86 -4.05
C SER A 75 -14.69 -10.52 -5.35
N LYS A 76 -14.51 -11.84 -5.31
CA LYS A 76 -14.14 -12.62 -6.48
C LYS A 76 -15.00 -13.87 -6.52
N LYS A 77 -15.68 -14.10 -7.65
CA LYS A 77 -16.45 -15.33 -7.82
C LYS A 77 -15.53 -16.45 -8.30
N PRO A 78 -15.71 -17.67 -7.75
CA PRO A 78 -15.04 -18.83 -8.32
C PRO A 78 -15.45 -19.02 -9.79
N ALA A 79 -14.52 -19.54 -10.60
CA ALA A 79 -14.78 -19.76 -12.02
C ALA A 79 -15.96 -20.71 -12.28
N GLU A 80 -16.28 -21.56 -11.31
CA GLU A 80 -17.33 -22.57 -11.40
C GLU A 80 -18.73 -22.04 -11.06
N VAL A 81 -18.82 -20.81 -10.53
CA VAL A 81 -20.08 -20.22 -10.15
C VAL A 81 -20.73 -19.57 -11.36
N ARG A 82 -22.01 -19.87 -11.58
CA ARG A 82 -22.78 -19.28 -12.68
C ARG A 82 -22.85 -17.77 -12.55
N MET A 83 -22.73 -17.09 -13.68
CA MET A 83 -22.92 -15.64 -13.74
C MET A 83 -24.36 -15.31 -13.31
N GLY A 84 -24.50 -14.23 -12.53
CA GLY A 84 -25.80 -13.80 -12.06
C GLY A 84 -26.24 -14.34 -10.72
N SER A 85 -25.47 -15.24 -10.10
CA SER A 85 -25.82 -15.79 -8.78
C SER A 85 -25.46 -14.86 -7.62
N GLY A 86 -25.26 -13.57 -7.90
CA GLY A 86 -24.95 -12.55 -6.91
C GLY A 86 -23.46 -12.29 -6.75
N LYS A 87 -23.13 -11.29 -5.95
CA LYS A 87 -21.75 -10.90 -5.70
C LYS A 87 -21.10 -11.92 -4.77
N GLY A 88 -19.87 -12.34 -5.09
CA GLY A 88 -19.12 -13.27 -4.26
C GLY A 88 -18.75 -12.70 -2.88
N SER A 89 -18.27 -13.55 -2.00
CA SER A 89 -17.77 -13.13 -0.69
C SER A 89 -16.50 -12.28 -0.85
N PRO A 90 -16.24 -11.33 0.07
CA PRO A 90 -14.99 -10.61 0.06
C PRO A 90 -13.81 -11.56 0.24
N GLU A 91 -12.88 -11.59 -0.71
CA GLU A 91 -11.69 -12.45 -0.65
C GLU A 91 -10.45 -11.71 -0.24
N LEU A 92 -10.37 -10.43 -0.58
CA LEU A 92 -9.21 -9.63 -0.21
C LEU A 92 -9.60 -8.20 0.11
N TRP A 93 -8.67 -7.56 0.78
CA TRP A 93 -8.78 -6.17 1.15
C TRP A 93 -7.72 -5.38 0.39
N VAL A 94 -8.09 -4.22 -0.13
CA VAL A 94 -7.19 -3.37 -0.90
C VAL A 94 -7.25 -1.94 -0.41
N ALA A 95 -6.15 -1.23 -0.61
CA ALA A 95 -6.09 0.22 -0.46
C ALA A 95 -6.19 0.84 -1.85
N ARG A 96 -7.07 1.84 -1.99
CA ARG A 96 -7.12 2.66 -3.20
C ARG A 96 -6.08 3.76 -3.06
N VAL A 97 -5.05 3.71 -3.88
CA VAL A 97 -3.94 4.65 -3.79
C VAL A 97 -3.98 5.60 -4.98
N HIS A 98 -3.96 6.89 -4.67
CA HIS A 98 -3.93 7.95 -5.67
C HIS A 98 -2.49 8.41 -5.90
N PRO A 99 -2.17 8.93 -7.10
CA PRO A 99 -0.84 9.50 -7.33
C PRO A 99 -0.53 10.60 -6.31
N GLY A 100 0.69 10.59 -5.80
CA GLY A 100 1.14 11.54 -4.78
C GLY A 100 1.07 11.04 -3.36
N ARG A 101 0.40 9.90 -3.12
CA ARG A 101 0.25 9.35 -1.77
C ARG A 101 1.56 8.71 -1.30
N ILE A 102 1.98 9.05 -0.08
CA ILE A 102 3.08 8.35 0.60
C ILE A 102 2.52 7.03 1.12
N MET A 103 3.14 5.93 0.70
CA MET A 103 2.69 4.59 1.10
C MET A 103 3.48 4.05 2.28
N PHE A 104 4.78 4.29 2.30
CA PHE A 104 5.67 3.85 3.37
C PHE A 104 6.61 4.99 3.74
N GLU A 105 7.01 5.03 5.01
CA GLU A 105 8.07 5.90 5.49
C GLU A 105 9.04 5.07 6.30
N LEU A 106 10.30 5.49 6.32
CA LEU A 106 11.30 4.87 7.17
C LEU A 106 12.26 5.90 7.73
N ASP A 107 12.94 5.53 8.82
CA ASP A 107 13.92 6.37 9.48
C ASP A 107 14.90 5.48 10.24
N GLY A 108 16.03 6.07 10.66
CA GLY A 108 16.99 5.40 11.49
C GLY A 108 18.07 4.62 10.74
N VAL A 109 18.16 4.78 9.42
CA VAL A 109 19.22 4.19 8.59
C VAL A 109 19.80 5.26 7.69
N ASN A 110 21.00 4.99 7.12
CA ASN A 110 21.63 5.97 6.23
C ASN A 110 20.88 6.06 4.89
N ASP A 111 21.19 7.09 4.11
CA ASP A 111 20.48 7.38 2.86
C ASP A 111 20.55 6.22 1.85
N GLN A 112 21.74 5.63 1.68
CA GLN A 112 21.90 4.52 0.74
C GLN A 112 21.07 3.32 1.14
N THR A 113 21.12 2.91 2.41
CA THR A 113 20.33 1.78 2.92
C THR A 113 18.84 2.07 2.78
N ALA A 114 18.41 3.29 3.06
CA ALA A 114 17.01 3.68 2.94
C ALA A 114 16.51 3.57 1.50
N ARG A 115 17.27 4.08 0.55
CA ARG A 115 16.89 4.04 -0.86
C ARG A 115 16.85 2.61 -1.38
N GLU A 116 17.79 1.78 -1.01
CA GLU A 116 17.82 0.37 -1.40
C GLU A 116 16.64 -0.40 -0.80
N ALA A 117 16.35 -0.17 0.48
CA ALA A 117 15.23 -0.81 1.15
C ALA A 117 13.90 -0.47 0.47
N LEU A 118 13.69 0.82 0.18
CA LEU A 118 12.47 1.27 -0.48
C LEU A 118 12.37 0.74 -1.91
N ALA A 119 13.49 0.62 -2.63
CA ALA A 119 13.49 0.01 -3.97
C ALA A 119 13.07 -1.46 -3.91
N LEU A 120 13.55 -2.21 -2.92
CA LEU A 120 13.15 -3.60 -2.73
C LEU A 120 11.67 -3.73 -2.37
N GLY A 121 11.18 -2.82 -1.52
CA GLY A 121 9.75 -2.77 -1.20
C GLY A 121 8.90 -2.44 -2.42
N ALA A 122 9.34 -1.47 -3.21
CA ALA A 122 8.62 -1.07 -4.42
C ALA A 122 8.48 -2.21 -5.42
N ALA A 123 9.47 -3.10 -5.49
CA ALA A 123 9.42 -4.26 -6.38
C ALA A 123 8.29 -5.23 -6.04
N LYS A 124 7.74 -5.16 -4.83
CA LYS A 124 6.60 -5.98 -4.39
C LYS A 124 5.26 -5.33 -4.66
N LEU A 125 5.26 -4.10 -5.15
CA LEU A 125 4.04 -3.35 -5.43
C LEU A 125 3.75 -3.30 -6.93
N PRO A 126 2.47 -3.26 -7.34
CA PRO A 126 2.08 -3.27 -8.75
C PRO A 126 2.05 -1.88 -9.38
N ILE A 127 2.77 -0.92 -8.84
CA ILE A 127 2.60 0.50 -9.12
C ILE A 127 3.95 1.17 -9.29
N LYS A 128 4.00 2.20 -10.13
CA LYS A 128 5.18 3.05 -10.23
C LYS A 128 5.31 3.91 -8.99
N THR A 129 6.52 4.02 -8.47
CA THR A 129 6.81 4.71 -7.21
C THR A 129 8.01 5.61 -7.37
N ARG A 130 8.15 6.53 -6.41
CA ARG A 130 9.30 7.41 -6.30
C ARG A 130 9.74 7.45 -4.84
N VAL A 131 11.04 7.43 -4.62
CA VAL A 131 11.60 7.65 -3.29
C VAL A 131 11.64 9.15 -3.04
N VAL A 132 11.15 9.58 -1.88
CA VAL A 132 11.20 10.98 -1.45
C VAL A 132 11.98 11.07 -0.15
N VAL A 133 12.67 12.17 0.03
CA VAL A 133 13.54 12.42 1.19
C VAL A 133 13.08 13.71 1.84
N ARG A 134 13.07 13.72 3.19
CA ARG A 134 12.73 14.92 3.95
C ARG A 134 13.83 15.94 3.76
N GLN A 135 13.46 17.13 3.37
CA GLN A 135 14.40 18.24 3.31
C GLN A 135 14.61 18.80 4.71
N ALA A 136 15.85 19.08 5.01
CA ALA A 136 16.22 19.67 6.30
C ALA A 136 15.71 21.09 6.43
#